data_238c1eced8db2cdaa408934b14fde012
#
_entry.id   238c1eced8db2cdaa408934b14fde012
#
_cell.length_a   1.000
_cell.length_b   1.000
_cell.length_c   1.000
_cell.angle_alpha   90.00
_cell.angle_beta   90.00
_cell.angle_gamma   90.00
#
_symmetry.space_group_name_H-M   'P 1'
#
loop_
_entity.id
_entity.type
_entity.pdbx_description
1 polymer ?
#
loop_
_entity_poly.entity_id
_entity_poly.type
_entity_poly.pdbx_seq_one_letter_code
_entity_poly.pdbx_strand_id
1 'polypeptide(L)'
;IVAGVIEASDKVLSPVRRSLATQSVSVLPFTLPAPDGEVAVTREVAGPDEAALSVPGIVAAQLGALIDLTRAGLNIMGNQPTAFEGHSQGVLGVEIARAWIAGDEALAASVFALARLIGAAAARVTRRARAPHAGDATYMVSVRGVSDALLTRIVDSLPSTSHPLSIALRNDTDTHVVSGAPNDLASLVAAIERVAAADKAAHDAHERGGRPLTPVCEYLPVYVPFHSPMLADALALVDEWAAQCGINAALAHSLAAAVLTTPVDWPAQISAAAESGATWIVDMGPGA
;
A
#
# COMPACT_ATOMS: atom_id res chain seq x y z
N ILE A 1 20.65 13.44 3.45
CA ILE A 1 20.37 12.09 3.99
C ILE A 1 19.47 11.34 3.00
N VAL A 2 18.25 11.77 2.71
CA VAL A 2 17.33 11.05 1.79
C VAL A 2 18.00 10.80 0.42
N ALA A 3 18.63 11.82 -0.18
CA ALA A 3 19.36 11.67 -1.43
C ALA A 3 20.48 10.63 -1.36
N GLY A 4 21.22 10.56 -0.23
CA GLY A 4 22.26 9.56 -0.01
C GLY A 4 21.71 8.12 0.06
N VAL A 5 20.56 7.92 0.69
CA VAL A 5 19.88 6.61 0.73
C VAL A 5 19.42 6.20 -0.68
N ILE A 6 18.88 7.13 -1.45
CA ILE A 6 18.47 6.89 -2.85
C ILE A 6 19.67 6.50 -3.71
N GLU A 7 20.76 7.25 -3.64
CA GLU A 7 22.00 6.96 -4.37
C GLU A 7 22.60 5.61 -3.98
N ALA A 8 22.61 5.29 -2.69
CA ALA A 8 23.08 4.00 -2.21
C ALA A 8 22.19 2.84 -2.73
N SER A 9 20.86 3.05 -2.78
CA SER A 9 19.94 2.06 -3.35
C SER A 9 20.19 1.77 -4.83
N ASP A 10 20.66 2.77 -5.61
CA ASP A 10 21.03 2.57 -7.01
C ASP A 10 22.18 1.57 -7.18
N LYS A 11 23.13 1.56 -6.22
CA LYS A 11 24.21 0.59 -6.19
C LYS A 11 23.69 -0.81 -5.85
N VAL A 12 22.78 -0.91 -4.89
CA VAL A 12 22.12 -2.18 -4.54
C VAL A 12 21.39 -2.78 -5.73
N LEU A 13 20.65 -1.96 -6.52
CA LEU A 13 19.88 -2.42 -7.68
C LEU A 13 20.72 -2.69 -8.95
N SER A 14 22.03 -2.42 -8.93
CA SER A 14 22.87 -2.57 -10.11
C SER A 14 22.81 -3.95 -10.79
N PRO A 15 22.70 -5.09 -10.06
CA PRO A 15 22.61 -6.43 -10.68
C PRO A 15 21.35 -6.62 -11.53
N VAL A 16 20.22 -6.03 -11.12
CA VAL A 16 18.92 -6.20 -11.80
C VAL A 16 18.61 -5.06 -12.78
N ARG A 17 19.48 -4.07 -12.89
CA ARG A 17 19.25 -2.86 -13.70
C ARG A 17 18.89 -3.17 -15.15
N ARG A 18 19.54 -4.14 -15.78
CA ARG A 18 19.25 -4.56 -17.16
C ARG A 18 17.89 -5.24 -17.25
N SER A 19 17.57 -6.12 -16.31
CA SER A 19 16.28 -6.82 -16.25
C SER A 19 15.12 -5.85 -16.07
N LEU A 20 15.31 -4.80 -15.28
CA LEU A 20 14.31 -3.75 -15.04
C LEU A 20 14.13 -2.85 -16.28
N ALA A 21 15.23 -2.47 -16.96
CA ALA A 21 15.19 -1.62 -18.14
C ALA A 21 14.53 -2.28 -19.36
N THR A 22 14.71 -3.60 -19.55
CA THR A 22 14.10 -4.36 -20.67
C THR A 22 12.59 -4.56 -20.51
N GLN A 23 12.02 -4.20 -19.36
CA GLN A 23 10.63 -4.50 -19.03
C GLN A 23 9.69 -3.30 -19.09
N SER A 24 10.11 -2.22 -19.73
CA SER A 24 9.35 -0.97 -19.90
C SER A 24 9.02 -0.21 -18.61
N VAL A 25 9.49 -0.68 -17.45
CA VAL A 25 9.35 0.02 -16.16
C VAL A 25 10.68 0.67 -15.84
N SER A 26 10.78 2.00 -16.02
CA SER A 26 11.95 2.75 -15.59
C SER A 26 11.93 2.89 -14.08
N VAL A 27 12.63 2.02 -13.38
CA VAL A 27 12.82 2.12 -11.91
C VAL A 27 13.95 3.10 -11.57
N LEU A 28 14.66 3.59 -12.57
CA LEU A 28 15.85 4.44 -12.43
C LEU A 28 15.91 5.54 -13.51
N PRO A 29 16.41 6.74 -13.14
CA PRO A 29 16.71 7.17 -11.79
C PRO A 29 15.47 7.63 -11.02
N PHE A 30 15.37 7.31 -9.73
CA PHE A 30 14.43 7.96 -8.85
C PHE A 30 15.06 9.30 -8.42
N THR A 31 14.49 10.41 -8.85
CA THR A 31 14.97 11.75 -8.49
C THR A 31 13.97 12.41 -7.53
N LEU A 32 14.49 12.94 -6.42
CA LEU A 32 13.68 13.82 -5.56
C LEU A 32 13.35 15.11 -6.31
N PRO A 33 12.17 15.71 -6.03
CA PRO A 33 11.89 17.08 -6.46
C PRO A 33 12.98 18.03 -5.99
N ALA A 34 13.28 19.06 -6.79
CA ALA A 34 14.26 20.07 -6.39
C ALA A 34 13.84 20.78 -5.10
N PRO A 35 14.80 21.25 -4.26
CA PRO A 35 14.54 21.83 -2.95
C PRO A 35 13.71 23.12 -2.96
N ASP A 36 13.56 23.74 -4.09
CA ASP A 36 12.93 25.05 -4.33
C ASP A 36 11.41 24.98 -4.59
N GLY A 37 10.81 23.82 -4.37
CA GLY A 37 9.35 23.69 -4.23
C GLY A 37 8.55 23.72 -5.53
N GLU A 38 9.12 23.88 -6.69
CA GLU A 38 8.49 23.47 -7.93
C GLU A 38 8.62 21.95 -8.07
N VAL A 39 7.63 21.26 -7.49
CA VAL A 39 7.36 19.89 -7.92
C VAL A 39 6.97 20.02 -9.39
N ALA A 40 7.95 19.87 -10.26
CA ALA A 40 7.65 19.45 -11.60
C ALA A 40 6.98 18.08 -11.44
N VAL A 41 5.65 18.07 -11.34
CA VAL A 41 4.82 16.87 -11.53
C VAL A 41 5.07 16.46 -12.97
N THR A 42 6.23 15.88 -13.16
CA THR A 42 6.69 15.39 -14.44
C THR A 42 5.89 14.14 -14.71
N ARG A 43 4.89 14.29 -15.53
CA ARG A 43 4.02 13.26 -16.07
C ARG A 43 3.10 12.64 -15.02
N GLU A 44 1.84 12.89 -15.14
CA GLU A 44 0.81 11.96 -14.67
C GLU A 44 1.11 10.60 -15.31
N VAL A 45 1.75 9.73 -14.56
CA VAL A 45 1.92 8.33 -14.93
C VAL A 45 0.63 7.65 -14.53
N ALA A 46 -0.37 7.70 -15.41
CA ALA A 46 -1.61 6.98 -15.21
C ALA A 46 -1.39 5.47 -15.39
N GLY A 47 -2.13 4.67 -14.64
CA GLY A 47 -2.12 3.22 -14.77
C GLY A 47 -1.10 2.50 -13.87
N PRO A 48 -0.87 1.19 -14.09
CA PRO A 48 -0.07 0.34 -13.19
C PRO A 48 1.37 0.83 -12.96
N ASP A 49 1.94 1.59 -13.89
CA ASP A 49 3.30 2.11 -13.80
C ASP A 49 3.48 3.16 -12.70
N GLU A 50 2.40 3.76 -12.25
CA GLU A 50 2.39 4.68 -11.11
C GLU A 50 2.93 4.01 -9.84
N ALA A 51 2.66 2.72 -9.62
CA ALA A 51 3.16 1.99 -8.47
C ALA A 51 4.70 1.96 -8.37
N ALA A 52 5.39 1.96 -9.51
CA ALA A 52 6.86 2.00 -9.54
C ALA A 52 7.44 3.32 -9.01
N LEU A 53 6.64 4.38 -8.98
CA LEU A 53 7.00 5.70 -8.48
C LEU A 53 6.40 5.97 -7.10
N SER A 54 5.12 5.62 -6.89
CA SER A 54 4.41 5.93 -5.64
C SER A 54 4.97 5.14 -4.45
N VAL A 55 5.28 3.85 -4.62
CA VAL A 55 5.81 3.04 -3.51
C VAL A 55 7.13 3.61 -2.96
N PRO A 56 8.19 3.81 -3.74
CA PRO A 56 9.41 4.45 -3.22
C PRO A 56 9.21 5.92 -2.87
N GLY A 57 8.27 6.63 -3.52
CA GLY A 57 7.96 8.03 -3.21
C GLY A 57 7.41 8.21 -1.81
N ILE A 58 6.49 7.34 -1.39
CA ILE A 58 5.94 7.33 -0.03
C ILE A 58 7.06 7.09 1.00
N VAL A 59 7.92 6.11 0.77
CA VAL A 59 9.04 5.80 1.67
C VAL A 59 10.01 6.98 1.78
N ALA A 60 10.31 7.65 0.67
CA ALA A 60 11.16 8.85 0.68
C ALA A 60 10.52 10.01 1.46
N ALA A 61 9.20 10.23 1.31
CA ALA A 61 8.47 11.24 2.03
C ALA A 61 8.46 10.96 3.55
N GLN A 62 8.21 9.71 3.95
CA GLN A 62 8.23 9.30 5.35
C GLN A 62 9.60 9.47 6.00
N LEU A 63 10.67 9.07 5.31
CA LEU A 63 12.04 9.32 5.79
C LEU A 63 12.34 10.83 5.90
N GLY A 64 11.88 11.62 4.93
CA GLY A 64 11.99 13.09 4.97
C GLY A 64 11.30 13.67 6.19
N ALA A 65 10.04 13.29 6.44
CA ALA A 65 9.27 13.74 7.59
C ALA A 65 9.96 13.37 8.93
N LEU A 66 10.47 12.15 9.05
CA LEU A 66 11.23 11.70 10.23
C LEU A 66 12.45 12.57 10.49
N ILE A 67 13.23 12.87 9.45
CA ILE A 67 14.42 13.72 9.54
C ILE A 67 14.04 15.14 9.95
N ASP A 68 12.99 15.70 9.35
CA ASP A 68 12.57 17.08 9.65
C ASP A 68 12.00 17.20 11.07
N LEU A 69 11.22 16.23 11.52
CA LEU A 69 10.74 16.17 12.92
C LEU A 69 11.91 16.05 13.91
N THR A 70 12.92 15.23 13.58
CA THR A 70 14.12 15.10 14.43
C THR A 70 14.89 16.43 14.48
N ARG A 71 15.03 17.14 13.36
CA ARG A 71 15.67 18.47 13.32
C ARG A 71 14.86 19.52 14.08
N ALA A 72 13.53 19.40 14.07
CA ALA A 72 12.63 20.26 14.84
C ALA A 72 12.63 19.96 16.35
N GLY A 73 13.38 18.96 16.79
CA GLY A 73 13.58 18.65 18.22
C GLY A 73 12.82 17.41 18.71
N LEU A 74 12.17 16.64 17.83
CA LEU A 74 11.62 15.35 18.21
C LEU A 74 12.78 14.40 18.56
N ASN A 75 12.96 14.14 19.85
CA ASN A 75 14.07 13.31 20.33
C ASN A 75 13.70 11.82 20.25
N ILE A 76 13.68 11.28 19.05
CA ILE A 76 13.39 9.85 18.82
C ILE A 76 14.53 8.98 19.38
N MET A 77 15.77 9.46 19.34
CA MET A 77 16.94 8.71 19.83
C MET A 77 17.00 8.63 21.35
N GLY A 78 16.51 9.64 22.05
CA GLY A 78 16.49 9.69 23.52
C GLY A 78 15.22 9.11 24.13
N ASN A 79 14.09 9.27 23.45
CA ASN A 79 12.78 8.74 23.85
C ASN A 79 12.42 7.64 22.87
N GLN A 80 12.92 6.42 23.09
CA GLN A 80 12.63 5.28 22.21
C GLN A 80 11.12 5.11 22.06
N PRO A 81 10.59 5.08 20.82
CA PRO A 81 9.20 4.77 20.60
C PRO A 81 8.85 3.38 21.14
N THR A 82 7.70 3.21 21.74
CA THR A 82 7.22 1.91 22.24
C THR A 82 6.79 0.98 21.10
N ALA A 83 6.34 1.55 20.00
CA ALA A 83 5.97 0.80 18.81
C ALA A 83 6.25 1.62 17.54
N PHE A 84 6.51 0.91 16.44
CA PHE A 84 6.51 1.42 15.07
C PHE A 84 5.48 0.62 14.30
N GLU A 85 4.46 1.29 13.79
CA GLU A 85 3.40 0.66 13.00
C GLU A 85 3.37 1.23 11.59
N GLY A 86 3.11 0.37 10.62
CA GLY A 86 3.06 0.76 9.22
C GLY A 86 1.77 0.30 8.56
N HIS A 87 0.91 1.24 8.20
CA HIS A 87 -0.28 0.95 7.40
C HIS A 87 0.14 0.71 5.94
N SER A 88 -0.19 -0.46 5.38
CA SER A 88 0.10 -0.78 3.97
C SER A 88 1.59 -0.60 3.64
N GLN A 89 1.92 0.25 2.68
CA GLN A 89 3.30 0.58 2.30
C GLN A 89 4.10 1.23 3.45
N GLY A 90 3.44 1.70 4.49
CA GLY A 90 4.09 2.24 5.68
C GLY A 90 4.98 1.25 6.41
N VAL A 91 4.83 -0.07 6.21
CA VAL A 91 5.77 -1.08 6.76
C VAL A 91 7.20 -0.88 6.25
N LEU A 92 7.37 -0.40 5.02
CA LEU A 92 8.68 -0.03 4.46
C LEU A 92 9.24 1.22 5.16
N GLY A 93 8.37 2.19 5.45
CA GLY A 93 8.71 3.38 6.22
C GLY A 93 9.17 3.05 7.64
N VAL A 94 8.54 2.07 8.29
CA VAL A 94 8.95 1.55 9.60
C VAL A 94 10.38 1.00 9.54
N GLU A 95 10.67 0.12 8.59
CA GLU A 95 11.98 -0.51 8.49
C GLU A 95 13.09 0.49 8.13
N ILE A 96 12.81 1.47 7.25
CA ILE A 96 13.79 2.49 6.94
C ILE A 96 14.03 3.46 8.12
N ALA A 97 12.98 3.73 8.91
CA ALA A 97 13.10 4.52 10.13
C ALA A 97 13.97 3.80 11.18
N ARG A 98 13.75 2.51 11.38
CA ARG A 98 14.58 1.67 12.27
C ARG A 98 16.03 1.63 11.83
N ALA A 99 16.29 1.42 10.54
CA ALA A 99 17.62 1.43 9.98
C ALA A 99 18.32 2.79 10.20
N TRP A 100 17.61 3.89 9.96
CA TRP A 100 18.14 5.23 10.14
C TRP A 100 18.45 5.53 11.61
N ILE A 101 17.57 5.17 12.55
CA ILE A 101 17.77 5.32 14.00
C ILE A 101 18.98 4.51 14.46
N ALA A 102 19.16 3.30 13.93
CA ALA A 102 20.30 2.44 14.23
C ALA A 102 21.62 2.90 13.59
N GLY A 103 21.58 3.87 12.67
CA GLY A 103 22.75 4.30 11.88
C GLY A 103 23.16 3.25 10.83
N ASP A 104 22.28 2.32 10.46
CA ASP A 104 22.54 1.28 9.46
C ASP A 104 22.15 1.78 8.05
N GLU A 105 23.09 2.51 7.43
CA GLU A 105 22.92 3.05 6.08
C GLU A 105 22.74 1.93 5.01
N ALA A 106 23.36 0.78 5.21
CA ALA A 106 23.28 -0.34 4.28
C ALA A 106 21.88 -0.96 4.30
N LEU A 107 21.27 -1.13 5.47
CA LEU A 107 19.89 -1.58 5.63
C LEU A 107 18.93 -0.55 5.06
N ALA A 108 19.11 0.74 5.34
CA ALA A 108 18.26 1.80 4.80
C ALA A 108 18.26 1.81 3.26
N ALA A 109 19.43 1.66 2.64
CA ALA A 109 19.58 1.54 1.19
C ALA A 109 18.89 0.29 0.64
N SER A 110 18.99 -0.84 1.34
CA SER A 110 18.36 -2.11 0.96
C SER A 110 16.83 -2.03 1.04
N VAL A 111 16.27 -1.42 2.09
CA VAL A 111 14.82 -1.22 2.23
C VAL A 111 14.29 -0.27 1.16
N PHE A 112 15.02 0.81 0.84
CA PHE A 112 14.61 1.69 -0.24
C PHE A 112 14.68 1.00 -1.60
N ALA A 113 15.70 0.17 -1.84
CA ALA A 113 15.79 -0.66 -3.04
C ALA A 113 14.60 -1.64 -3.13
N LEU A 114 14.20 -2.28 -2.02
CA LEU A 114 13.01 -3.14 -1.95
C LEU A 114 11.73 -2.37 -2.30
N ALA A 115 11.54 -1.16 -1.82
CA ALA A 115 10.39 -0.33 -2.17
C ALA A 115 10.28 -0.14 -3.70
N ARG A 116 11.41 0.07 -4.36
CA ARG A 116 11.49 0.20 -5.83
C ARG A 116 11.18 -1.12 -6.54
N LEU A 117 11.71 -2.25 -6.04
CA LEU A 117 11.43 -3.57 -6.60
C LEU A 117 9.96 -3.95 -6.45
N ILE A 118 9.37 -3.69 -5.28
CA ILE A 118 7.95 -3.96 -4.99
C ILE A 118 7.05 -3.18 -5.95
N GLY A 119 7.25 -1.88 -6.10
CA GLY A 119 6.49 -1.05 -7.02
C GLY A 119 6.62 -1.51 -8.48
N ALA A 120 7.84 -1.84 -8.91
CA ALA A 120 8.11 -2.33 -10.27
C ALA A 120 7.47 -3.70 -10.55
N ALA A 121 7.54 -4.63 -9.60
CA ALA A 121 6.95 -5.96 -9.73
C ALA A 121 5.41 -5.87 -9.78
N ALA A 122 4.80 -5.07 -8.90
CA ALA A 122 3.38 -4.82 -8.87
C ALA A 122 2.88 -4.24 -10.20
N ALA A 123 3.54 -3.20 -10.70
CA ALA A 123 3.26 -2.60 -12.00
C ALA A 123 3.33 -3.61 -13.15
N ARG A 124 4.40 -4.42 -13.18
CA ARG A 124 4.62 -5.41 -14.23
C ARG A 124 3.54 -6.48 -14.27
N VAL A 125 3.21 -7.07 -13.11
CA VAL A 125 2.23 -8.15 -13.02
C VAL A 125 0.84 -7.65 -13.38
N THR A 126 0.44 -6.50 -12.84
CA THR A 126 -0.86 -5.90 -13.15
C THR A 126 -0.99 -5.56 -14.63
N ARG A 127 0.06 -5.01 -15.26
CA ARG A 127 0.06 -4.70 -16.69
C ARG A 127 -0.13 -5.95 -17.55
N ARG A 128 0.46 -7.09 -17.18
CA ARG A 128 0.31 -8.36 -17.90
C ARG A 128 -1.09 -8.95 -17.76
N ALA A 129 -1.71 -8.78 -16.61
CA ALA A 129 -3.06 -9.26 -16.34
C ALA A 129 -4.15 -8.37 -16.97
N ARG A 130 -3.80 -7.13 -17.36
CA ARG A 130 -4.74 -6.15 -17.91
C ARG A 130 -5.18 -6.52 -19.32
N ALA A 131 -6.49 -6.51 -19.55
CA ALA A 131 -7.03 -6.67 -20.90
C ALA A 131 -6.58 -5.49 -21.81
N PRO A 132 -6.31 -5.74 -23.11
CA PRO A 132 -5.75 -4.71 -24.03
C PRO A 132 -6.58 -3.42 -24.17
N HIS A 133 -7.82 -3.42 -23.76
CA HIS A 133 -8.78 -2.30 -23.88
C HIS A 133 -9.37 -1.85 -22.52
N ALA A 134 -8.87 -2.36 -21.40
CA ALA A 134 -9.26 -1.87 -20.08
C ALA A 134 -8.64 -0.46 -19.91
N GLY A 135 -9.45 0.59 -20.09
CA GLY A 135 -9.04 1.98 -19.85
C GLY A 135 -8.34 2.19 -18.50
N ASP A 136 -8.36 3.36 -17.91
CA ASP A 136 -7.75 3.65 -16.59
C ASP A 136 -8.60 3.07 -15.43
N ALA A 137 -8.96 1.79 -15.55
CA ALA A 137 -9.74 1.10 -14.54
C ALA A 137 -8.91 0.87 -13.27
N THR A 138 -9.47 1.24 -12.14
CA THR A 138 -8.85 1.06 -10.82
C THR A 138 -9.11 -0.34 -10.28
N TYR A 139 -8.22 -0.81 -9.41
CA TYR A 139 -8.25 -2.15 -8.82
C TYR A 139 -8.61 -2.13 -7.33
N MET A 140 -9.00 -0.98 -6.81
CA MET A 140 -9.37 -0.84 -5.40
C MET A 140 -10.59 0.06 -5.24
N VAL A 141 -11.48 -0.30 -4.31
CA VAL A 141 -12.65 0.49 -3.92
C VAL A 141 -12.69 0.65 -2.41
N SER A 142 -12.86 1.88 -1.95
CA SER A 142 -13.17 2.20 -0.55
C SER A 142 -14.66 1.97 -0.29
N VAL A 143 -14.99 1.28 0.79
CA VAL A 143 -16.34 0.99 1.25
C VAL A 143 -16.48 1.51 2.67
N ARG A 144 -17.37 2.47 2.89
CA ARG A 144 -17.65 3.06 4.20
C ARG A 144 -19.11 2.82 4.61
N GLY A 145 -19.37 2.74 5.91
CA GLY A 145 -20.71 2.53 6.47
C GLY A 145 -21.22 1.09 6.32
N VAL A 146 -20.31 0.13 6.11
CA VAL A 146 -20.62 -1.31 6.03
C VAL A 146 -19.74 -2.04 7.03
N SER A 147 -20.31 -2.75 8.01
CA SER A 147 -19.52 -3.51 8.97
C SER A 147 -18.71 -4.64 8.29
N ASP A 148 -17.57 -5.01 8.88
CA ASP A 148 -16.71 -6.09 8.38
C ASP A 148 -17.48 -7.39 8.13
N ALA A 149 -18.32 -7.81 9.09
CA ALA A 149 -19.12 -9.02 8.97
C ALA A 149 -20.14 -8.98 7.81
N LEU A 150 -20.71 -7.80 7.52
CA LEU A 150 -21.62 -7.64 6.39
C LEU A 150 -20.86 -7.62 5.06
N LEU A 151 -19.75 -6.88 5.01
CA LEU A 151 -18.93 -6.82 3.80
C LEU A 151 -18.36 -8.19 3.44
N THR A 152 -17.86 -8.95 4.42
CA THR A 152 -17.38 -10.32 4.21
C THR A 152 -18.47 -11.21 3.62
N ARG A 153 -19.68 -11.20 4.17
CA ARG A 153 -20.82 -11.97 3.62
C ARG A 153 -21.18 -11.56 2.19
N ILE A 154 -21.13 -10.27 1.88
CA ILE A 154 -21.38 -9.78 0.52
C ILE A 154 -20.30 -10.31 -0.43
N VAL A 155 -19.02 -10.16 -0.08
CA VAL A 155 -17.89 -10.66 -0.88
C VAL A 155 -18.01 -12.17 -1.12
N ASP A 156 -18.28 -12.96 -0.07
CA ASP A 156 -18.42 -14.42 -0.14
C ASP A 156 -19.64 -14.86 -0.96
N SER A 157 -20.66 -14.03 -1.09
CA SER A 157 -21.87 -14.31 -1.88
C SER A 157 -21.68 -14.08 -3.39
N LEU A 158 -20.62 -13.37 -3.79
CA LEU A 158 -20.35 -13.11 -5.19
C LEU A 158 -19.78 -14.35 -5.89
N PRO A 159 -20.03 -14.49 -7.19
CA PRO A 159 -19.46 -15.61 -7.96
C PRO A 159 -17.94 -15.64 -7.83
N SER A 160 -17.41 -16.83 -7.55
CA SER A 160 -15.95 -17.03 -7.51
C SER A 160 -15.37 -16.87 -8.90
N THR A 161 -14.44 -15.96 -9.04
CA THR A 161 -13.63 -15.76 -10.26
C THR A 161 -12.25 -16.38 -10.09
N SER A 162 -11.43 -16.39 -11.14
CA SER A 162 -10.04 -16.83 -11.05
C SER A 162 -9.20 -15.99 -10.07
N HIS A 163 -9.67 -14.77 -9.78
CA HIS A 163 -9.04 -13.83 -8.86
C HIS A 163 -10.10 -13.29 -7.90
N PRO A 164 -10.33 -13.95 -6.76
CA PRO A 164 -11.35 -13.53 -5.81
C PRO A 164 -11.06 -12.13 -5.27
N LEU A 165 -12.13 -11.40 -4.94
CA LEU A 165 -12.04 -10.13 -4.23
C LEU A 165 -11.32 -10.34 -2.89
N SER A 166 -10.52 -9.39 -2.49
CA SER A 166 -9.83 -9.36 -1.20
C SER A 166 -10.25 -8.13 -0.41
N ILE A 167 -10.68 -8.30 0.83
CA ILE A 167 -10.79 -7.17 1.77
C ILE A 167 -9.35 -6.81 2.14
N ALA A 168 -8.77 -5.89 1.37
CA ALA A 168 -7.37 -5.52 1.40
C ALA A 168 -6.99 -4.76 2.68
N LEU A 169 -7.82 -3.80 3.06
CA LEU A 169 -7.59 -2.97 4.24
C LEU A 169 -8.86 -2.91 5.08
N ARG A 170 -8.70 -3.18 6.38
CA ARG A 170 -9.65 -2.84 7.43
C ARG A 170 -9.11 -1.61 8.13
N ASN A 171 -9.68 -0.43 7.81
CA ASN A 171 -9.21 0.84 8.36
C ASN A 171 -9.93 1.21 9.65
N ASP A 172 -11.18 0.76 9.80
CA ASP A 172 -12.02 0.94 10.97
C ASP A 172 -13.09 -0.17 11.00
N THR A 173 -13.99 -0.11 11.97
CA THR A 173 -15.11 -1.06 12.16
C THR A 173 -16.07 -1.12 10.97
N ASP A 174 -16.17 -0.03 10.19
CA ASP A 174 -17.07 0.11 9.05
C ASP A 174 -16.42 0.80 7.84
N THR A 175 -15.10 0.89 7.82
CA THR A 175 -14.33 1.51 6.75
C THR A 175 -13.28 0.54 6.22
N HIS A 176 -13.46 0.12 4.98
CA HIS A 176 -12.67 -0.92 4.34
C HIS A 176 -12.20 -0.52 2.95
N VAL A 177 -11.18 -1.20 2.46
CA VAL A 177 -10.82 -1.16 1.04
C VAL A 177 -10.83 -2.58 0.50
N VAL A 178 -11.47 -2.77 -0.64
CA VAL A 178 -11.51 -4.06 -1.35
C VAL A 178 -10.68 -3.96 -2.62
N SER A 179 -9.80 -4.93 -2.82
CA SER A 179 -9.00 -5.11 -4.03
C SER A 179 -9.57 -6.22 -4.90
N GLY A 180 -9.51 -6.03 -6.21
CA GLY A 180 -9.95 -7.04 -7.17
C GLY A 180 -9.94 -6.57 -8.61
N ALA A 181 -10.37 -7.43 -9.53
CA ALA A 181 -10.54 -7.04 -10.92
C ALA A 181 -11.67 -5.98 -11.04
N PRO A 182 -11.55 -5.02 -11.98
CA PRO A 182 -12.53 -3.92 -12.09
C PRO A 182 -13.98 -4.36 -12.24
N ASN A 183 -14.24 -5.43 -12.99
CA ASN A 183 -15.59 -5.96 -13.17
C ASN A 183 -16.16 -6.61 -11.88
N ASP A 184 -15.29 -7.25 -11.10
CA ASP A 184 -15.67 -7.86 -9.84
C ASP A 184 -15.93 -6.77 -8.78
N LEU A 185 -15.16 -5.69 -8.78
CA LEU A 185 -15.41 -4.51 -7.95
C LEU A 185 -16.73 -3.83 -8.32
N ALA A 186 -17.06 -3.72 -9.60
CA ALA A 186 -18.37 -3.19 -10.03
C ALA A 186 -19.52 -4.08 -9.54
N SER A 187 -19.34 -5.40 -9.58
CA SER A 187 -20.33 -6.37 -9.07
C SER A 187 -20.49 -6.25 -7.55
N LEU A 188 -19.40 -6.01 -6.82
CA LEU A 188 -19.41 -5.75 -5.38
C LEU A 188 -20.20 -4.49 -5.05
N VAL A 189 -19.90 -3.37 -5.71
CA VAL A 189 -20.61 -2.09 -5.50
C VAL A 189 -22.11 -2.26 -5.73
N ALA A 190 -22.49 -2.89 -6.84
CA ALA A 190 -23.90 -3.17 -7.13
C ALA A 190 -24.56 -4.10 -6.09
N ALA A 191 -23.82 -5.04 -5.51
CA ALA A 191 -24.33 -5.90 -4.43
C ALA A 191 -24.54 -5.11 -3.12
N ILE A 192 -23.61 -4.23 -2.76
CA ILE A 192 -23.73 -3.35 -1.59
C ILE A 192 -24.96 -2.44 -1.74
N GLU A 193 -25.14 -1.82 -2.90
CA GLU A 193 -26.28 -0.95 -3.19
C GLU A 193 -27.62 -1.69 -3.07
N ARG A 194 -27.71 -2.94 -3.58
CA ARG A 194 -28.91 -3.77 -3.43
C ARG A 194 -29.22 -4.09 -1.97
N VAL A 195 -28.20 -4.42 -1.17
CA VAL A 195 -28.35 -4.68 0.27
C VAL A 195 -28.83 -3.43 0.99
N ALA A 196 -28.27 -2.27 0.69
CA ALA A 196 -28.67 -1.00 1.28
C ALA A 196 -30.10 -0.61 0.90
N ALA A 197 -30.51 -0.82 -0.35
CA ALA A 197 -31.87 -0.56 -0.81
C ALA A 197 -32.91 -1.47 -0.10
N ALA A 198 -32.59 -2.75 0.08
CA ALA A 198 -33.45 -3.68 0.81
C ALA A 198 -33.54 -3.31 2.31
N ASP A 199 -32.42 -2.95 2.93
CA ASP A 199 -32.38 -2.50 4.31
C ASP A 199 -33.20 -1.22 4.53
N LYS A 200 -33.09 -0.25 3.62
CA LYS A 200 -33.90 0.95 3.64
C LYS A 200 -35.41 0.66 3.49
N ALA A 201 -35.77 -0.23 2.57
CA ALA A 201 -37.16 -0.61 2.37
C ALA A 201 -37.78 -1.27 3.64
N ALA A 202 -37.03 -2.16 4.30
CA ALA A 202 -37.45 -2.78 5.56
C ALA A 202 -37.57 -1.75 6.70
N HIS A 203 -36.67 -0.77 6.75
CA HIS A 203 -36.75 0.33 7.69
C HIS A 203 -38.00 1.19 7.47
N ASP A 204 -38.25 1.60 6.21
CA ASP A 204 -39.39 2.42 5.84
C ASP A 204 -40.74 1.69 6.07
N ALA A 205 -40.76 0.36 5.95
CA ALA A 205 -41.90 -0.50 6.30
C ALA A 205 -42.07 -0.73 7.81
N HIS A 206 -41.22 -0.18 8.67
CA HIS A 206 -41.18 -0.40 10.13
C HIS A 206 -40.96 -1.88 10.51
N GLU A 207 -40.41 -2.69 9.61
CA GLU A 207 -40.03 -4.09 9.85
C GLU A 207 -38.72 -4.20 10.62
N ARG A 208 -37.95 -3.11 10.67
CA ARG A 208 -36.68 -3.00 11.32
C ARG A 208 -36.50 -1.65 12.06
N GLY A 209 -35.93 -1.69 13.25
CA GLY A 209 -35.50 -0.50 13.99
C GLY A 209 -34.07 -0.03 13.62
N GLY A 210 -33.66 1.11 14.17
CA GLY A 210 -32.34 1.69 13.98
C GLY A 210 -32.26 2.60 12.74
N ARG A 211 -31.03 2.98 12.35
CA ARG A 211 -30.80 3.77 11.14
C ARG A 211 -30.66 2.85 9.93
N PRO A 212 -31.16 3.26 8.73
CA PRO A 212 -30.92 2.52 7.51
C PRO A 212 -29.42 2.54 7.15
N LEU A 213 -28.99 1.49 6.47
CA LEU A 213 -27.63 1.38 5.94
C LEU A 213 -27.43 2.43 4.84
N THR A 214 -26.36 3.23 4.99
CA THR A 214 -26.00 4.30 4.03
C THR A 214 -24.55 4.13 3.59
N PRO A 215 -24.25 3.11 2.77
CA PRO A 215 -22.88 2.86 2.32
C PRO A 215 -22.39 3.95 1.38
N VAL A 216 -21.10 4.20 1.43
CA VAL A 216 -20.39 5.02 0.43
C VAL A 216 -19.31 4.17 -0.19
N CYS A 217 -19.39 3.96 -1.51
CA CYS A 217 -18.40 3.25 -2.30
C CYS A 217 -17.68 4.27 -3.20
N GLU A 218 -16.34 4.30 -3.12
CA GLU A 218 -15.50 5.22 -3.87
C GLU A 218 -14.35 4.46 -4.53
N TYR A 219 -14.25 4.52 -5.86
CA TYR A 219 -13.12 3.95 -6.58
C TYR A 219 -11.87 4.77 -6.32
N LEU A 220 -10.84 4.12 -5.78
CA LEU A 220 -9.58 4.78 -5.51
C LEU A 220 -8.75 4.89 -6.79
N PRO A 221 -7.98 5.98 -6.99
CA PRO A 221 -7.09 6.12 -8.14
C PRO A 221 -5.84 5.24 -7.97
N VAL A 222 -6.05 3.94 -7.70
CA VAL A 222 -5.01 2.93 -7.50
C VAL A 222 -5.16 1.87 -8.57
N TYR A 223 -4.15 1.76 -9.42
CA TYR A 223 -4.16 0.93 -10.62
C TYR A 223 -3.55 -0.46 -10.41
N VAL A 224 -3.27 -0.82 -9.18
CA VAL A 224 -2.67 -2.10 -8.76
C VAL A 224 -3.52 -2.71 -7.64
N PRO A 225 -3.84 -4.02 -7.70
CA PRO A 225 -4.62 -4.69 -6.66
C PRO A 225 -3.77 -5.03 -5.45
N PHE A 226 -3.26 -4.03 -4.71
CA PHE A 226 -2.47 -4.27 -3.49
C PHE A 226 -3.24 -5.09 -2.46
N HIS A 227 -2.51 -5.81 -1.61
CA HIS A 227 -3.02 -6.69 -0.55
C HIS A 227 -3.98 -7.77 -1.08
N SER A 228 -3.67 -8.31 -2.26
CA SER A 228 -4.49 -9.30 -2.95
C SER A 228 -3.66 -10.46 -3.48
N PRO A 229 -4.19 -11.70 -3.48
CA PRO A 229 -3.56 -12.85 -4.13
C PRO A 229 -3.25 -12.63 -5.63
N MET A 230 -3.87 -11.66 -6.28
CA MET A 230 -3.56 -11.28 -7.66
C MET A 230 -2.11 -10.84 -7.86
N LEU A 231 -1.41 -10.45 -6.79
CA LEU A 231 0.00 -10.05 -6.82
C LEU A 231 0.97 -11.15 -6.37
N ALA A 232 0.54 -12.41 -6.27
CA ALA A 232 1.44 -13.50 -5.88
C ALA A 232 2.66 -13.61 -6.82
N ASP A 233 2.47 -13.44 -8.14
CA ASP A 233 3.59 -13.43 -9.10
C ASP A 233 4.51 -12.22 -8.89
N ALA A 234 4.01 -11.09 -8.41
CA ALA A 234 4.82 -9.93 -8.07
C ALA A 234 5.70 -10.21 -6.85
N LEU A 235 5.17 -10.91 -5.85
CA LEU A 235 5.95 -11.35 -4.68
C LEU A 235 7.10 -12.25 -5.12
N ALA A 236 6.85 -13.25 -5.96
CA ALA A 236 7.88 -14.13 -6.49
C ALA A 236 8.98 -13.38 -7.28
N LEU A 237 8.59 -12.36 -8.05
CA LEU A 237 9.55 -11.51 -8.76
C LEU A 237 10.41 -10.68 -7.81
N VAL A 238 9.85 -10.15 -6.72
CA VAL A 238 10.61 -9.41 -5.72
C VAL A 238 11.62 -10.33 -5.04
N ASP A 239 11.22 -11.55 -4.68
CA ASP A 239 12.12 -12.53 -4.08
C ASP A 239 13.31 -12.86 -5.00
N GLU A 240 13.03 -13.07 -6.30
CA GLU A 240 14.08 -13.31 -7.31
C GLU A 240 15.04 -12.13 -7.44
N TRP A 241 14.52 -10.92 -7.59
CA TRP A 241 15.34 -9.73 -7.79
C TRP A 241 16.11 -9.32 -6.54
N ALA A 242 15.51 -9.46 -5.35
CA ALA A 242 16.15 -9.21 -4.09
C ALA A 242 17.35 -10.15 -3.87
N ALA A 243 17.20 -11.43 -4.20
CA ALA A 243 18.30 -12.41 -4.15
C ALA A 243 19.45 -12.02 -5.09
N GLN A 244 19.17 -11.56 -6.32
CA GLN A 244 20.18 -11.07 -7.26
C GLN A 244 20.91 -9.82 -6.74
N CYS A 245 20.21 -8.99 -5.96
CA CYS A 245 20.78 -7.80 -5.33
C CYS A 245 21.50 -8.07 -4.00
N GLY A 246 21.53 -9.30 -3.51
CA GLY A 246 22.12 -9.67 -2.21
C GLY A 246 21.36 -9.14 -1.00
N ILE A 247 20.07 -8.79 -1.17
CA ILE A 247 19.21 -8.34 -0.07
C ILE A 247 18.80 -9.57 0.76
N ASN A 248 18.70 -9.41 2.07
CA ASN A 248 18.27 -10.48 2.97
C ASN A 248 16.91 -11.06 2.52
N ALA A 249 16.86 -12.36 2.24
CA ALA A 249 15.68 -13.01 1.67
C ALA A 249 14.46 -12.96 2.60
N ALA A 250 14.66 -13.16 3.92
CA ALA A 250 13.55 -13.12 4.87
C ALA A 250 12.94 -11.70 4.99
N LEU A 251 13.78 -10.68 5.03
CA LEU A 251 13.36 -9.28 5.05
C LEU A 251 12.61 -8.94 3.74
N ALA A 252 13.18 -9.30 2.60
CA ALA A 252 12.60 -9.02 1.29
C ALA A 252 11.21 -9.64 1.14
N HIS A 253 11.09 -10.92 1.45
CA HIS A 253 9.82 -11.66 1.38
C HIS A 253 8.78 -11.08 2.34
N SER A 254 9.15 -10.83 3.60
CA SER A 254 8.24 -10.29 4.62
C SER A 254 7.67 -8.93 4.21
N LEU A 255 8.53 -7.99 3.81
CA LEU A 255 8.10 -6.65 3.40
C LEU A 255 7.29 -6.67 2.10
N ALA A 256 7.72 -7.47 1.13
CA ALA A 256 6.99 -7.62 -0.13
C ALA A 256 5.61 -8.26 0.09
N ALA A 257 5.52 -9.33 0.88
CA ALA A 257 4.25 -9.96 1.22
C ALA A 257 3.30 -8.99 1.94
N ALA A 258 3.81 -8.22 2.90
CA ALA A 258 3.02 -7.24 3.64
C ALA A 258 2.39 -6.18 2.74
N VAL A 259 3.07 -5.75 1.68
CA VAL A 259 2.56 -4.73 0.74
C VAL A 259 1.72 -5.35 -0.38
N LEU A 260 2.13 -6.50 -0.91
CA LEU A 260 1.54 -7.05 -2.13
C LEU A 260 0.33 -7.93 -1.88
N THR A 261 0.40 -8.83 -0.87
CA THR A 261 -0.55 -9.93 -0.75
C THR A 261 -1.25 -10.05 0.59
N THR A 262 -0.68 -9.52 1.66
CA THR A 262 -1.24 -9.66 3.02
C THR A 262 -2.24 -8.55 3.32
N PRO A 263 -3.50 -8.87 3.68
CA PRO A 263 -4.45 -7.85 4.14
C PRO A 263 -3.97 -7.13 5.39
N VAL A 264 -4.40 -5.87 5.54
CA VAL A 264 -4.08 -5.03 6.71
C VAL A 264 -5.29 -4.95 7.63
N ASP A 265 -5.06 -5.19 8.92
CA ASP A 265 -6.02 -4.93 10.00
C ASP A 265 -5.47 -3.79 10.86
N TRP A 266 -5.80 -2.55 10.46
CA TRP A 266 -5.27 -1.37 11.12
C TRP A 266 -5.77 -1.18 12.56
N PRO A 267 -7.07 -1.40 12.88
CA PRO A 267 -7.54 -1.39 14.25
C PRO A 267 -6.79 -2.35 15.18
N ALA A 268 -6.48 -3.56 14.70
CA ALA A 268 -5.72 -4.53 15.49
C ALA A 268 -4.28 -4.05 15.74
N GLN A 269 -3.61 -3.46 14.74
CA GLN A 269 -2.26 -2.90 14.88
C GLN A 269 -2.24 -1.75 15.89
N ILE A 270 -3.16 -0.81 15.79
CA ILE A 270 -3.26 0.33 16.73
C ILE A 270 -3.58 -0.16 18.15
N SER A 271 -4.46 -1.16 18.30
CA SER A 271 -4.75 -1.74 19.61
C SER A 271 -3.52 -2.38 20.23
N ALA A 272 -2.75 -3.14 19.46
CA ALA A 272 -1.50 -3.75 19.93
C ALA A 272 -0.46 -2.68 20.34
N ALA A 273 -0.34 -1.59 19.57
CA ALA A 273 0.52 -0.47 19.94
C ALA A 273 0.08 0.20 21.27
N ALA A 274 -1.22 0.40 21.47
CA ALA A 274 -1.76 0.94 22.71
C ALA A 274 -1.51 -0.01 23.90
N GLU A 275 -1.71 -1.32 23.72
CA GLU A 275 -1.43 -2.34 24.74
C GLU A 275 0.07 -2.41 25.10
N SER A 276 0.97 -2.08 24.17
CA SER A 276 2.41 -1.96 24.43
C SER A 276 2.80 -0.73 25.24
N GLY A 277 1.84 0.15 25.56
CA GLY A 277 2.03 1.34 26.38
C GLY A 277 2.18 2.65 25.61
N ALA A 278 1.86 2.65 24.31
CA ALA A 278 1.85 3.89 23.54
C ALA A 278 0.74 4.83 24.01
N THR A 279 1.09 6.06 24.36
CA THR A 279 0.15 7.08 24.87
C THR A 279 -0.08 8.23 23.89
N TRP A 280 0.72 8.30 22.84
CA TRP A 280 0.61 9.28 21.75
C TRP A 280 1.15 8.67 20.45
N ILE A 281 0.72 9.21 19.34
CA ILE A 281 1.10 8.75 18.00
C ILE A 281 1.68 9.93 17.25
N VAL A 282 2.74 9.69 16.49
CA VAL A 282 3.27 10.61 15.48
C VAL A 282 3.04 9.98 14.11
N ASP A 283 2.23 10.65 13.29
CA ASP A 283 2.03 10.27 11.90
C ASP A 283 3.15 10.86 11.04
N MET A 284 3.84 10.02 10.28
CA MET A 284 4.92 10.41 9.37
C MET A 284 4.40 10.64 7.95
N GLY A 285 3.10 10.54 7.74
CA GLY A 285 2.49 10.75 6.42
C GLY A 285 3.03 9.82 5.32
N PRO A 286 2.88 10.23 4.05
CA PRO A 286 1.93 11.23 3.63
C PRO A 286 0.52 10.80 3.98
N GLY A 287 -0.19 11.62 4.75
CA GLY A 287 -1.58 11.38 5.10
C GLY A 287 -2.46 11.34 3.85
N ALA A 288 -3.54 10.54 3.89
CA ALA A 288 -4.57 10.52 2.86
C ALA A 288 -5.50 11.74 3.01
#